data_b1df1b64a584466ef7343cb97a828775
#
_entry.id   b1df1b64a584466ef7343cb97a828775
#
_cell.length_a   1.000
_cell.length_b   1.000
_cell.length_c   1.000
_cell.angle_alpha   90.00
_cell.angle_beta   90.00
_cell.angle_gamma   90.00
#
_symmetry.space_group_name_H-M   'P 1'
#
loop_
_entity.id
_entity.type
_entity.pdbx_description
1 polymer ?
#
loop_
_entity_poly.entity_id
_entity_poly.type
_entity_poly.pdbx_seq_one_letter_code
_entity_poly.pdbx_strand_id
1 'polypeptide(L)'
;MMRRTAIVAALLLPACTVQRVVPSKSFVAADDHAMHMSAADLAAPRTVFGTADAAQQDRPGLPPSARGAAARLAATPRHGEWVKIPWGAGAGDSLMAWIVYPKSAQKAPVVVVVHEIFGLSSWVRAVADQAAADGFIAIAPDFLSRVRGGPSSVELPADSARRLIGGVDAAERNRAIVAAANFAMMQPAATQKYAVIGYCWGGSTTFMHAVHGGVAGFAGGVAFYGLPYMRGGSPATANAPAVAASIDADSLKKIRVPMMLLNGSKDARIAAAMPQLDSIMKALGKRYTGINYEGAVHGFLRAQDDPKAQRDEAEEAANFAATKDAWPRTIAFLKQNLGVK
;
A
#
# COMPACT_ATOMS: atom_id res chain seq x y z
N MET A 1 32.80 72.35 15.84
CA MET A 1 31.96 71.33 16.54
C MET A 1 30.70 71.07 15.72
N MET A 2 30.75 70.09 14.87
CA MET A 2 29.61 69.69 14.02
C MET A 2 28.97 68.41 14.56
N ARG A 3 27.75 68.50 15.02
CA ARG A 3 26.95 67.32 15.44
C ARG A 3 26.36 66.64 14.20
N ARG A 4 26.72 65.39 13.98
CA ARG A 4 26.12 64.52 12.97
C ARG A 4 24.88 63.84 13.56
N THR A 5 23.72 64.14 13.00
CA THR A 5 22.46 63.46 13.31
C THR A 5 22.36 62.21 12.46
N ALA A 6 22.29 61.04 13.09
CA ALA A 6 22.07 59.78 12.40
C ALA A 6 20.55 59.55 12.22
N ILE A 7 20.11 59.40 10.99
CA ILE A 7 18.73 59.01 10.64
C ILE A 7 18.68 57.48 10.60
N VAL A 8 17.92 56.89 11.52
CA VAL A 8 17.60 55.47 11.50
C VAL A 8 16.37 55.28 10.61
N ALA A 9 16.55 54.70 9.44
CA ALA A 9 15.46 54.27 8.56
C ALA A 9 14.91 52.90 9.04
N ALA A 10 13.70 52.91 9.58
CA ALA A 10 12.98 51.69 9.91
C ALA A 10 12.43 51.08 8.63
N LEU A 11 12.95 49.91 8.22
CA LEU A 11 12.43 49.08 7.16
C LEU A 11 11.17 48.35 7.68
N LEU A 12 10.01 48.81 7.25
CA LEU A 12 8.73 48.09 7.40
C LEU A 12 8.71 46.94 6.39
N LEU A 13 8.90 45.72 6.87
CA LEU A 13 8.61 44.51 6.11
C LEU A 13 7.10 44.31 6.01
N PRO A 14 6.54 43.98 4.81
CA PRO A 14 5.12 43.69 4.71
C PRO A 14 4.82 42.38 5.42
N ALA A 15 3.84 42.39 6.31
CA ALA A 15 3.29 41.22 6.94
C ALA A 15 2.66 40.33 5.87
N CYS A 16 3.28 39.16 5.59
CA CYS A 16 2.63 38.11 4.82
C CYS A 16 1.43 37.60 5.62
N THR A 17 0.25 38.03 5.25
CA THR A 17 -1.01 37.41 5.68
C THR A 17 -1.04 36.00 5.11
N VAL A 18 -0.77 35.02 5.96
CA VAL A 18 -1.04 33.61 5.67
C VAL A 18 -2.56 33.49 5.57
N GLN A 19 -3.09 33.50 4.36
CA GLN A 19 -4.45 33.05 4.12
C GLN A 19 -4.53 31.58 4.57
N ARG A 20 -5.29 31.35 5.65
CA ARG A 20 -5.76 30.02 5.99
C ARG A 20 -6.57 29.51 4.79
N VAL A 21 -5.97 28.60 4.03
CA VAL A 21 -6.71 27.77 3.08
C VAL A 21 -7.63 26.92 3.95
N VAL A 22 -8.90 27.30 4.01
CA VAL A 22 -9.96 26.42 4.53
C VAL A 22 -9.97 25.22 3.62
N PRO A 23 -9.75 23.98 4.11
CA PRO A 23 -9.86 22.82 3.26
C PRO A 23 -11.28 22.78 2.72
N SER A 24 -11.41 22.83 1.40
CA SER A 24 -12.69 22.62 0.74
C SER A 24 -13.22 21.26 1.19
N LYS A 25 -14.44 21.25 1.74
CA LYS A 25 -15.21 20.06 2.10
C LYS A 25 -15.65 19.30 0.85
N SER A 26 -14.73 18.80 0.06
CA SER A 26 -15.08 18.01 -1.11
C SER A 26 -13.89 17.18 -1.57
N PHE A 27 -13.56 16.18 -0.81
CA PHE A 27 -12.97 14.95 -1.29
C PHE A 27 -13.14 13.88 -0.20
N VAL A 28 -14.40 13.55 0.07
CA VAL A 28 -14.68 12.19 0.47
C VAL A 28 -14.73 11.43 -0.87
N ALA A 29 -13.56 11.19 -1.47
CA ALA A 29 -13.41 9.97 -2.22
C ALA A 29 -13.83 8.93 -1.22
N ALA A 30 -15.02 8.36 -1.42
CA ALA A 30 -15.53 7.36 -0.54
C ALA A 30 -14.41 6.36 -0.33
N ASP A 31 -13.78 6.42 0.83
CA ASP A 31 -12.82 5.43 1.29
C ASP A 31 -13.60 4.16 1.63
N ASP A 32 -14.28 3.71 0.63
CA ASP A 32 -15.03 2.49 0.54
C ASP A 32 -14.10 1.26 0.71
N HIS A 33 -12.80 1.48 0.73
CA HIS A 33 -11.79 0.43 0.88
C HIS A 33 -11.77 -0.22 2.26
N ALA A 34 -12.17 0.52 3.28
CA ALA A 34 -12.37 -0.06 4.59
C ALA A 34 -13.58 -0.99 4.66
N MET A 35 -14.45 -0.97 3.65
CA MET A 35 -15.70 -1.73 3.58
C MET A 35 -15.66 -2.94 2.64
N HIS A 36 -14.48 -3.31 2.12
CA HIS A 36 -14.37 -4.43 1.16
C HIS A 36 -14.59 -5.80 1.78
N MET A 37 -14.37 -5.94 3.06
CA MET A 37 -14.87 -7.11 3.76
C MET A 37 -16.26 -6.74 4.25
N SER A 38 -17.30 -7.26 3.61
CA SER A 38 -18.68 -7.10 4.11
C SER A 38 -18.75 -7.61 5.55
N ALA A 39 -19.71 -7.10 6.34
CA ALA A 39 -19.97 -7.68 7.65
C ALA A 39 -20.26 -9.20 7.56
N ALA A 40 -20.81 -9.65 6.41
CA ALA A 40 -21.00 -11.06 6.11
C ALA A 40 -19.69 -11.82 5.90
N ASP A 41 -18.67 -11.20 5.25
CA ASP A 41 -17.35 -11.81 5.06
C ASP A 41 -16.58 -11.92 6.38
N LEU A 42 -16.82 -11.00 7.31
CA LEU A 42 -16.21 -11.03 8.65
C LEU A 42 -16.97 -11.92 9.62
N ALA A 43 -18.28 -12.10 9.43
CA ALA A 43 -19.18 -12.86 10.32
C ALA A 43 -19.42 -14.31 9.84
N ALA A 44 -19.01 -14.67 8.61
CA ALA A 44 -19.18 -16.02 8.12
C ALA A 44 -18.44 -17.02 9.00
N PRO A 45 -19.08 -18.08 9.47
CA PRO A 45 -18.40 -19.11 10.23
C PRO A 45 -17.28 -19.72 9.38
N ARG A 46 -16.06 -19.69 9.91
CA ARG A 46 -14.88 -20.28 9.29
C ARG A 46 -14.71 -21.68 9.85
N THR A 47 -14.67 -22.67 8.97
CA THR A 47 -14.40 -24.03 9.34
C THR A 47 -12.95 -24.13 9.81
N VAL A 48 -12.73 -24.60 11.03
CA VAL A 48 -11.40 -24.90 11.53
C VAL A 48 -11.04 -26.26 10.99
N PHE A 49 -10.25 -26.31 9.92
CA PHE A 49 -9.67 -27.55 9.43
C PHE A 49 -8.65 -28.05 10.42
N GLY A 50 -8.77 -29.31 10.78
CA GLY A 50 -8.04 -30.12 11.72
C GLY A 50 -6.73 -29.60 12.30
N THR A 51 -6.34 -30.15 13.41
CA THR A 51 -5.13 -29.88 14.19
C THR A 51 -3.82 -30.17 13.45
N ALA A 52 -3.75 -29.94 12.16
CA ALA A 52 -2.49 -29.90 11.49
C ALA A 52 -1.69 -28.75 12.09
N ASP A 53 -0.96 -29.05 13.15
CA ASP A 53 0.32 -28.46 13.45
C ASP A 53 1.33 -28.77 12.30
N ALA A 54 0.88 -28.67 11.10
CA ALA A 54 1.77 -28.34 10.05
C ALA A 54 2.27 -26.96 10.45
N ALA A 55 3.37 -26.94 11.20
CA ALA A 55 4.24 -25.79 11.25
C ALA A 55 4.19 -25.25 9.86
N GLN A 56 3.54 -24.11 9.67
CA GLN A 56 3.29 -23.58 8.34
C GLN A 56 4.62 -23.57 7.65
N GLN A 57 4.78 -24.51 6.71
CA GLN A 57 6.08 -24.79 6.16
C GLN A 57 6.54 -23.48 5.55
N ASP A 58 7.65 -22.99 6.08
CA ASP A 58 8.30 -21.86 5.47
C ASP A 58 8.54 -22.24 4.00
N ARG A 59 7.87 -21.55 3.10
CA ARG A 59 7.88 -21.83 1.66
C ARG A 59 8.90 -20.92 1.01
N PRO A 60 10.13 -21.40 0.74
CA PRO A 60 11.15 -20.58 0.13
C PRO A 60 10.62 -19.93 -1.16
N GLY A 61 10.89 -18.63 -1.31
CA GLY A 61 10.48 -17.88 -2.49
C GLY A 61 9.03 -17.35 -2.47
N LEU A 62 8.27 -17.60 -1.39
CA LEU A 62 6.94 -16.99 -1.19
C LEU A 62 6.89 -16.20 0.11
N PRO A 63 6.12 -15.11 0.18
CA PRO A 63 5.82 -14.47 1.46
C PRO A 63 5.01 -15.43 2.34
N PRO A 64 5.12 -15.36 3.66
CA PRO A 64 4.31 -16.22 4.55
C PRO A 64 2.84 -15.76 4.54
N SER A 65 1.94 -16.63 5.00
CA SER A 65 0.61 -16.19 5.41
C SER A 65 0.69 -15.34 6.69
N ALA A 66 -0.45 -14.72 7.08
CA ALA A 66 -0.51 -13.96 8.33
C ALA A 66 -0.11 -14.80 9.55
N ARG A 67 -0.46 -16.10 9.55
CA ARG A 67 -0.14 -17.04 10.63
C ARG A 67 1.36 -17.30 10.77
N GLY A 68 2.09 -17.42 9.66
CA GLY A 68 3.53 -17.71 9.65
C GLY A 68 4.42 -16.46 9.75
N ALA A 69 3.83 -15.27 9.66
CA ALA A 69 4.59 -14.02 9.49
C ALA A 69 5.53 -13.71 10.66
N ALA A 70 5.07 -13.89 11.90
CA ALA A 70 5.89 -13.61 13.08
C ALA A 70 7.09 -14.57 13.18
N ALA A 71 6.86 -15.85 12.90
CA ALA A 71 7.92 -16.86 12.88
C ALA A 71 8.95 -16.58 11.77
N ARG A 72 8.47 -16.19 10.57
CA ARG A 72 9.37 -15.80 9.45
C ARG A 72 10.24 -14.61 9.85
N LEU A 73 9.66 -13.57 10.46
CA LEU A 73 10.42 -12.40 10.91
C LEU A 73 11.46 -12.74 11.99
N ALA A 74 11.13 -13.65 12.92
CA ALA A 74 12.05 -14.08 13.95
C ALA A 74 13.22 -14.90 13.40
N ALA A 75 13.00 -15.65 12.32
CA ALA A 75 14.01 -16.52 11.69
C ALA A 75 14.76 -15.85 10.54
N THR A 76 14.36 -14.64 10.13
CA THR A 76 15.00 -14.01 8.97
C THR A 76 16.49 -13.73 9.19
N PRO A 77 17.35 -14.07 8.21
CA PRO A 77 18.77 -13.73 8.28
C PRO A 77 19.06 -12.31 7.72
N ARG A 78 18.05 -11.56 7.32
CA ARG A 78 18.19 -10.22 6.74
C ARG A 78 18.12 -9.14 7.81
N HIS A 79 18.82 -8.04 7.59
CA HIS A 79 18.70 -6.87 8.45
C HIS A 79 17.40 -6.12 8.13
N GLY A 80 16.53 -6.00 9.12
CA GLY A 80 15.32 -5.20 9.08
C GLY A 80 15.22 -4.33 10.32
N GLU A 81 14.80 -3.08 10.15
CA GLU A 81 14.73 -2.12 11.25
C GLU A 81 13.58 -1.11 11.09
N TRP A 82 13.12 -0.58 12.21
CA TRP A 82 12.22 0.56 12.23
C TRP A 82 13.00 1.84 12.02
N VAL A 83 12.54 2.66 11.08
CA VAL A 83 13.14 3.98 10.80
C VAL A 83 12.11 5.09 11.00
N LYS A 84 12.60 6.27 11.37
CA LYS A 84 11.82 7.50 11.46
C LYS A 84 12.13 8.37 10.25
N ILE A 85 11.14 8.60 9.43
CA ILE A 85 11.26 9.47 8.26
C ILE A 85 10.73 10.85 8.64
N PRO A 86 11.52 11.93 8.53
CA PRO A 86 11.03 13.27 8.81
C PRO A 86 9.76 13.59 8.02
N TRP A 87 8.72 14.06 8.72
CA TRP A 87 7.41 14.27 8.12
C TRP A 87 7.03 15.76 7.96
N GLY A 88 7.27 16.57 8.95
CA GLY A 88 6.94 17.98 8.99
C GLY A 88 8.11 18.86 9.39
N ALA A 89 7.85 20.17 9.56
CA ALA A 89 8.83 21.11 10.05
C ALA A 89 9.03 21.06 11.58
N GLY A 90 8.16 20.34 12.30
CA GLY A 90 8.24 20.17 13.76
C GLY A 90 9.29 19.13 14.14
N ALA A 91 10.12 19.46 15.14
CA ALA A 91 11.05 18.49 15.72
C ALA A 91 10.24 17.32 16.31
N GLY A 92 10.48 16.11 15.81
CA GLY A 92 9.81 14.88 16.27
C GLY A 92 8.59 14.44 15.45
N ASP A 93 8.08 15.26 14.51
CA ASP A 93 7.05 14.79 13.58
C ASP A 93 7.68 13.85 12.54
N SER A 94 7.35 12.58 12.62
CA SER A 94 7.93 11.54 11.77
C SER A 94 6.92 10.49 11.37
N LEU A 95 7.09 10.00 10.14
CA LEU A 95 6.46 8.78 9.66
C LEU A 95 7.34 7.60 10.06
N MET A 96 6.78 6.61 10.75
CA MET A 96 7.47 5.35 11.00
C MET A 96 7.44 4.50 9.73
N ALA A 97 8.51 3.78 9.46
CA ALA A 97 8.56 2.78 8.42
C ALA A 97 9.44 1.59 8.84
N TRP A 98 9.15 0.42 8.26
CA TRP A 98 10.00 -0.76 8.37
C TRP A 98 10.83 -0.89 7.10
N ILE A 99 12.16 -0.92 7.21
CA ILE A 99 13.04 -1.14 6.06
C ILE A 99 13.80 -2.46 6.21
N VAL A 100 13.95 -3.19 5.10
CA VAL A 100 14.70 -4.47 5.05
C VAL A 100 15.65 -4.43 3.87
N TYR A 101 16.87 -4.92 4.08
CA TYR A 101 17.92 -4.93 3.09
C TYR A 101 18.16 -6.35 2.55
N PRO A 102 18.38 -6.51 1.23
CA PRO A 102 18.80 -7.78 0.67
C PRO A 102 20.22 -8.15 1.11
N LYS A 103 20.51 -9.44 1.18
CA LYS A 103 21.90 -9.93 1.33
C LYS A 103 22.62 -9.80 -0.01
N SER A 104 23.09 -8.63 -0.34
CA SER A 104 23.81 -8.36 -1.59
C SER A 104 24.93 -7.35 -1.37
N ALA A 105 26.04 -7.54 -2.05
CA ALA A 105 27.11 -6.55 -2.13
C ALA A 105 26.84 -5.48 -3.20
N GLN A 106 25.86 -5.70 -4.05
CA GLN A 106 25.49 -4.76 -5.11
C GLN A 106 24.34 -3.87 -4.68
N LYS A 107 24.26 -2.67 -5.26
CA LYS A 107 23.10 -1.78 -5.08
C LYS A 107 21.82 -2.42 -5.58
N ALA A 108 20.78 -2.29 -4.79
CA ALA A 108 19.45 -2.84 -5.09
C ALA A 108 18.42 -1.71 -5.32
N PRO A 109 17.44 -1.91 -6.20
CA PRO A 109 16.32 -0.99 -6.33
C PRO A 109 15.35 -1.12 -5.16
N VAL A 110 14.53 -0.08 -4.99
CA VAL A 110 13.61 0.05 -3.87
C VAL A 110 12.23 -0.49 -4.23
N VAL A 111 11.60 -1.19 -3.29
CA VAL A 111 10.19 -1.55 -3.32
C VAL A 111 9.51 -0.95 -2.10
N VAL A 112 8.55 -0.06 -2.33
CA VAL A 112 7.67 0.45 -1.27
C VAL A 112 6.51 -0.50 -1.11
N VAL A 113 6.31 -1.03 0.11
CA VAL A 113 5.25 -2.00 0.42
C VAL A 113 4.16 -1.31 1.22
N VAL A 114 2.97 -1.17 0.64
CA VAL A 114 1.83 -0.45 1.23
C VAL A 114 0.87 -1.44 1.88
N HIS A 115 0.67 -1.28 3.20
CA HIS A 115 -0.11 -2.19 4.03
C HIS A 115 -1.62 -2.11 3.77
N GLU A 116 -2.36 -3.07 4.32
CA GLU A 116 -3.81 -3.13 4.38
C GLU A 116 -4.36 -2.10 5.40
N ILE A 117 -5.66 -2.15 5.67
CA ILE A 117 -6.30 -1.26 6.68
C ILE A 117 -5.75 -1.44 8.10
N PHE A 118 -5.16 -2.60 8.41
CA PHE A 118 -4.73 -2.96 9.77
C PHE A 118 -3.46 -2.27 10.26
N GLY A 119 -2.83 -1.44 9.43
CA GLY A 119 -1.52 -0.86 9.71
C GLY A 119 -0.37 -1.79 9.31
N LEU A 120 0.83 -1.41 9.68
CA LEU A 120 2.04 -2.16 9.35
C LEU A 120 2.21 -3.39 10.26
N SER A 121 1.37 -4.39 10.02
CA SER A 121 1.35 -5.66 10.76
C SER A 121 2.62 -6.50 10.54
N SER A 122 2.78 -7.56 11.33
CA SER A 122 3.85 -8.55 11.13
C SER A 122 3.81 -9.15 9.74
N TRP A 123 2.61 -9.38 9.19
CA TRP A 123 2.46 -9.92 7.85
C TRP A 123 3.07 -9.01 6.78
N VAL A 124 2.76 -7.72 6.79
CA VAL A 124 3.31 -6.77 5.80
C VAL A 124 4.82 -6.62 5.94
N ARG A 125 5.34 -6.64 7.18
CA ARG A 125 6.79 -6.65 7.42
C ARG A 125 7.45 -7.93 6.88
N ALA A 126 6.79 -9.08 7.00
CA ALA A 126 7.29 -10.33 6.43
C ALA A 126 7.20 -10.37 4.89
N VAL A 127 6.22 -9.71 4.29
CA VAL A 127 6.20 -9.47 2.83
C VAL A 127 7.37 -8.59 2.40
N ALA A 128 7.67 -7.53 3.14
CA ALA A 128 8.85 -6.70 2.88
C ALA A 128 10.15 -7.52 3.02
N ASP A 129 10.23 -8.40 4.01
CA ASP A 129 11.35 -9.32 4.18
C ASP A 129 11.49 -10.28 2.99
N GLN A 130 10.37 -10.81 2.45
CA GLN A 130 10.39 -11.64 1.24
C GLN A 130 10.84 -10.83 0.02
N ALA A 131 10.37 -9.60 -0.16
CA ALA A 131 10.84 -8.74 -1.25
C ALA A 131 12.36 -8.47 -1.15
N ALA A 132 12.88 -8.36 0.07
CA ALA A 132 14.31 -8.24 0.28
C ALA A 132 15.06 -9.58 -0.01
N ALA A 133 14.43 -10.74 0.24
CA ALA A 133 14.96 -12.03 -0.18
C ALA A 133 15.06 -12.12 -1.71
N ASP A 134 14.15 -11.49 -2.43
CA ASP A 134 14.09 -11.46 -3.89
C ASP A 134 15.03 -10.40 -4.52
N GLY A 135 15.78 -9.66 -3.69
CA GLY A 135 16.86 -8.78 -4.13
C GLY A 135 16.54 -7.29 -4.12
N PHE A 136 15.50 -6.83 -3.43
CA PHE A 136 15.11 -5.43 -3.34
C PHE A 136 15.42 -4.85 -1.96
N ILE A 137 15.68 -3.54 -1.86
CA ILE A 137 15.50 -2.83 -0.60
C ILE A 137 14.00 -2.60 -0.45
N ALA A 138 13.40 -3.24 0.56
CA ALA A 138 11.98 -3.11 0.81
C ALA A 138 11.71 -2.14 1.95
N ILE A 139 10.86 -1.14 1.73
CA ILE A 139 10.44 -0.19 2.76
C ILE A 139 8.93 -0.14 2.85
N ALA A 140 8.41 -0.30 4.06
CA ALA A 140 6.98 -0.28 4.33
C ALA A 140 6.64 0.91 5.25
N PRO A 141 6.07 2.01 4.73
CA PRO A 141 5.60 3.11 5.56
C PRO A 141 4.38 2.68 6.40
N ASP A 142 4.36 3.11 7.65
CA ASP A 142 3.25 2.88 8.58
C ASP A 142 2.30 4.08 8.58
N PHE A 143 1.29 4.04 7.73
CA PHE A 143 0.32 5.12 7.57
C PHE A 143 -0.49 5.42 8.84
N LEU A 144 -0.51 4.50 9.80
CA LEU A 144 -1.20 4.70 11.06
C LEU A 144 -0.28 5.17 12.19
N SER A 145 1.03 5.18 12.00
CA SER A 145 1.99 5.51 13.05
C SER A 145 1.78 6.89 13.65
N ARG A 146 1.41 7.87 12.84
CA ARG A 146 1.19 9.26 13.29
C ARG A 146 -0.06 9.39 14.15
N VAL A 147 -1.16 8.75 13.76
CA VAL A 147 -2.41 8.78 14.53
C VAL A 147 -2.36 7.88 15.77
N ARG A 148 -1.46 6.89 15.77
CA ARG A 148 -1.25 5.98 16.91
C ARG A 148 -0.18 6.46 17.89
N GLY A 149 0.61 7.46 17.49
CA GLY A 149 1.74 7.93 18.29
C GLY A 149 2.93 6.96 18.32
N GLY A 150 3.03 6.02 17.38
CA GLY A 150 4.10 5.03 17.33
C GLY A 150 3.87 3.93 16.29
N PRO A 151 4.81 2.98 16.13
CA PRO A 151 4.72 1.94 15.12
C PRO A 151 3.54 1.00 15.34
N SER A 152 2.95 0.52 14.26
CA SER A 152 1.89 -0.49 14.25
C SER A 152 2.49 -1.87 14.53
N SER A 153 2.80 -2.18 15.80
CA SER A 153 3.40 -3.46 16.19
C SER A 153 2.37 -4.59 16.32
N VAL A 154 1.10 -4.25 16.54
CA VAL A 154 -0.01 -5.18 16.71
C VAL A 154 -1.14 -4.80 15.76
N GLU A 155 -1.78 -5.80 15.17
CA GLU A 155 -2.96 -5.59 14.34
C GLU A 155 -4.10 -4.98 15.16
N LEU A 156 -4.81 -4.04 14.55
CA LEU A 156 -5.98 -3.42 15.16
C LEU A 156 -7.22 -4.30 14.93
N PRO A 157 -8.20 -4.28 15.85
CA PRO A 157 -9.54 -4.76 15.54
C PRO A 157 -10.08 -4.05 14.28
N ALA A 158 -10.80 -4.80 13.42
CA ALA A 158 -11.22 -4.33 12.11
C ALA A 158 -11.93 -2.97 12.12
N ASP A 159 -12.85 -2.74 13.09
CA ASP A 159 -13.58 -1.46 13.16
C ASP A 159 -12.69 -0.29 13.57
N SER A 160 -11.73 -0.52 14.46
CA SER A 160 -10.73 0.50 14.81
C SER A 160 -9.79 0.79 13.64
N ALA A 161 -9.37 -0.25 12.92
CA ALA A 161 -8.55 -0.13 11.74
C ALA A 161 -9.25 0.70 10.64
N ARG A 162 -10.53 0.39 10.33
CA ARG A 162 -11.32 1.13 9.35
C ARG A 162 -11.45 2.60 9.71
N ARG A 163 -11.77 2.88 10.98
CA ARG A 163 -11.92 4.28 11.44
C ARG A 163 -10.62 5.07 11.31
N LEU A 164 -9.49 4.50 11.69
CA LEU A 164 -8.20 5.18 11.64
C LEU A 164 -7.71 5.36 10.22
N ILE A 165 -7.79 4.30 9.38
CA ILE A 165 -7.30 4.36 8.00
C ILE A 165 -8.16 5.30 7.13
N GLY A 166 -9.46 5.40 7.43
CA GLY A 166 -10.37 6.34 6.77
C GLY A 166 -10.01 7.81 7.02
N GLY A 167 -9.23 8.11 8.05
CA GLY A 167 -8.71 9.45 8.32
C GLY A 167 -7.45 9.81 7.52
N VAL A 168 -6.82 8.85 6.83
CA VAL A 168 -5.61 9.09 6.02
C VAL A 168 -6.02 9.52 4.62
N ASP A 169 -5.97 10.79 4.34
CA ASP A 169 -6.39 11.35 3.05
C ASP A 169 -5.43 11.01 1.88
N ALA A 170 -5.88 11.25 0.65
CA ALA A 170 -5.13 10.92 -0.56
C ALA A 170 -3.78 11.64 -0.66
N ALA A 171 -3.71 12.90 -0.19
CA ALA A 171 -2.48 13.69 -0.22
C ALA A 171 -1.47 13.13 0.78
N GLU A 172 -1.93 12.75 1.97
CA GLU A 172 -1.10 12.12 3.00
C GLU A 172 -0.58 10.75 2.54
N ARG A 173 -1.43 9.92 1.91
CA ARG A 173 -1.02 8.64 1.33
C ARG A 173 0.10 8.79 0.32
N ASN A 174 -0.10 9.69 -0.66
CA ASN A 174 0.92 9.94 -1.68
C ASN A 174 2.22 10.46 -1.08
N ARG A 175 2.12 11.40 -0.14
CA ARG A 175 3.27 11.96 0.56
C ARG A 175 4.05 10.89 1.34
N ALA A 176 3.36 9.95 2.00
CA ALA A 176 4.00 8.87 2.74
C ALA A 176 4.80 7.94 1.83
N ILE A 177 4.23 7.56 0.67
CA ILE A 177 4.94 6.74 -0.32
C ILE A 177 6.17 7.50 -0.85
N VAL A 178 6.01 8.78 -1.19
CA VAL A 178 7.12 9.63 -1.67
C VAL A 178 8.23 9.74 -0.62
N ALA A 179 7.88 9.99 0.64
CA ALA A 179 8.83 10.10 1.73
C ALA A 179 9.59 8.79 1.95
N ALA A 180 8.89 7.65 1.95
CA ALA A 180 9.48 6.33 2.10
C ALA A 180 10.40 5.99 0.90
N ALA A 181 9.95 6.24 -0.33
CA ALA A 181 10.74 6.01 -1.53
C ALA A 181 12.04 6.84 -1.53
N ASN A 182 11.95 8.13 -1.24
CA ASN A 182 13.12 9.01 -1.16
C ASN A 182 14.08 8.57 -0.06
N PHE A 183 13.56 8.26 1.13
CA PHE A 183 14.39 7.78 2.24
C PHE A 183 15.17 6.52 1.87
N ALA A 184 14.49 5.55 1.26
CA ALA A 184 15.12 4.29 0.87
C ALA A 184 16.10 4.46 -0.30
N MET A 185 15.78 5.30 -1.30
CA MET A 185 16.68 5.61 -2.42
C MET A 185 17.93 6.38 -1.98
N MET A 186 17.91 7.12 -0.86
CA MET A 186 19.09 7.77 -0.30
C MET A 186 20.04 6.81 0.41
N GLN A 187 19.64 5.56 0.68
CA GLN A 187 20.52 4.60 1.31
C GLN A 187 21.73 4.27 0.41
N PRO A 188 22.95 4.11 0.95
CA PRO A 188 24.15 3.82 0.15
C PRO A 188 24.02 2.58 -0.73
N ALA A 189 23.26 1.59 -0.26
CA ALA A 189 23.00 0.34 -0.96
C ALA A 189 21.90 0.43 -2.03
N ALA A 190 21.24 1.60 -2.19
CA ALA A 190 20.11 1.76 -3.10
C ALA A 190 20.52 2.24 -4.49
N THR A 191 19.76 1.81 -5.50
CA THR A 191 19.70 2.51 -6.80
C THR A 191 18.64 3.61 -6.73
N GLN A 192 18.63 4.51 -7.73
CA GLN A 192 17.67 5.63 -7.81
C GLN A 192 16.38 5.23 -8.55
N LYS A 193 15.89 4.01 -8.27
CA LYS A 193 14.64 3.49 -8.85
C LYS A 193 13.79 2.83 -7.78
N TYR A 194 12.48 3.02 -7.88
CA TYR A 194 11.55 2.35 -6.99
C TYR A 194 10.27 1.90 -7.72
N ALA A 195 9.61 0.93 -7.13
CA ALA A 195 8.26 0.48 -7.47
C ALA A 195 7.42 0.38 -6.20
N VAL A 196 6.10 0.26 -6.37
CA VAL A 196 5.16 0.14 -5.25
C VAL A 196 4.39 -1.16 -5.35
N ILE A 197 4.31 -1.89 -4.25
CA ILE A 197 3.38 -3.02 -4.07
C ILE A 197 2.41 -2.63 -2.98
N GLY A 198 1.12 -2.81 -3.19
CA GLY A 198 0.11 -2.51 -2.17
C GLY A 198 -0.97 -3.59 -2.08
N TYR A 199 -1.51 -3.76 -0.88
CA TYR A 199 -2.49 -4.79 -0.55
C TYR A 199 -3.80 -4.16 -0.07
N CYS A 200 -4.95 -4.60 -0.59
CA CYS A 200 -6.25 -4.10 -0.20
C CYS A 200 -6.35 -2.57 -0.37
N TRP A 201 -6.54 -1.82 0.68
CA TRP A 201 -6.44 -0.37 0.71
C TRP A 201 -5.09 0.12 0.13
N GLY A 202 -4.00 -0.57 0.44
CA GLY A 202 -2.69 -0.31 -0.14
C GLY A 202 -2.64 -0.56 -1.63
N GLY A 203 -3.38 -1.52 -2.15
CA GLY A 203 -3.51 -1.77 -3.60
C GLY A 203 -4.14 -0.58 -4.31
N SER A 204 -5.20 -0.02 -3.76
CA SER A 204 -5.81 1.21 -4.29
C SER A 204 -4.92 2.43 -4.12
N THR A 205 -4.19 2.50 -3.00
CA THR A 205 -3.20 3.54 -2.77
C THR A 205 -2.06 3.47 -3.80
N THR A 206 -1.72 2.28 -4.30
CA THR A 206 -0.76 2.09 -5.41
C THR A 206 -1.27 2.71 -6.72
N PHE A 207 -2.54 2.50 -7.08
CA PHE A 207 -3.15 3.18 -8.23
C PHE A 207 -3.17 4.70 -8.05
N MET A 208 -3.57 5.15 -6.87
CA MET A 208 -3.58 6.57 -6.54
C MET A 208 -2.18 7.20 -6.70
N HIS A 209 -1.14 6.55 -6.18
CA HIS A 209 0.24 7.01 -6.33
C HIS A 209 0.66 7.10 -7.81
N ALA A 210 0.29 6.11 -8.63
CA ALA A 210 0.56 6.12 -10.06
C ALA A 210 -0.16 7.26 -10.80
N VAL A 211 -1.39 7.60 -10.40
CA VAL A 211 -2.15 8.76 -10.91
C VAL A 211 -1.48 10.08 -10.54
N HIS A 212 -0.92 10.18 -9.34
CA HIS A 212 -0.15 11.36 -8.90
C HIS A 212 1.25 11.44 -9.52
N GLY A 213 1.71 10.38 -10.19
CA GLY A 213 2.95 10.37 -10.97
C GLY A 213 4.21 10.01 -10.19
N GLY A 214 4.13 9.83 -8.87
CA GLY A 214 5.29 9.50 -8.03
C GLY A 214 6.37 10.60 -8.01
N VAL A 215 7.60 10.18 -7.76
CA VAL A 215 8.82 11.00 -7.89
C VAL A 215 9.76 10.36 -8.89
N ALA A 216 10.87 11.05 -9.21
CA ALA A 216 11.90 10.53 -10.10
C ALA A 216 12.33 9.11 -9.67
N GLY A 217 12.42 8.21 -10.61
CA GLY A 217 12.73 6.80 -10.37
C GLY A 217 11.52 5.88 -10.20
N PHE A 218 10.28 6.40 -10.17
CA PHE A 218 9.09 5.54 -10.12
C PHE A 218 8.96 4.71 -11.39
N ALA A 219 8.99 3.39 -11.24
CA ALA A 219 9.09 2.44 -12.36
C ALA A 219 7.83 1.57 -12.58
N GLY A 220 6.93 1.46 -11.60
CA GLY A 220 5.72 0.68 -11.75
C GLY A 220 5.01 0.38 -10.43
N GLY A 221 3.79 -0.13 -10.52
CA GLY A 221 2.97 -0.49 -9.37
C GLY A 221 2.28 -1.84 -9.52
N VAL A 222 2.22 -2.60 -8.43
CA VAL A 222 1.47 -3.84 -8.32
C VAL A 222 0.42 -3.68 -7.23
N ALA A 223 -0.83 -3.78 -7.60
CA ALA A 223 -1.97 -3.74 -6.70
C ALA A 223 -2.51 -5.14 -6.48
N PHE A 224 -2.49 -5.61 -5.24
CA PHE A 224 -3.19 -6.82 -4.84
C PHE A 224 -4.58 -6.45 -4.32
N TYR A 225 -5.60 -7.02 -4.88
CA TYR A 225 -7.01 -6.89 -4.48
C TYR A 225 -7.38 -5.46 -4.06
N GLY A 226 -6.96 -4.48 -4.85
CA GLY A 226 -7.25 -3.06 -4.65
C GLY A 226 -8.04 -2.49 -5.82
N LEU A 227 -9.03 -1.64 -5.55
CA LEU A 227 -9.75 -0.94 -6.61
C LEU A 227 -8.83 0.05 -7.33
N PRO A 228 -9.07 0.29 -8.62
CA PRO A 228 -8.43 1.36 -9.36
C PRO A 228 -8.86 2.74 -8.79
N TYR A 229 -8.36 3.81 -9.39
CA TYR A 229 -8.79 5.14 -9.01
C TYR A 229 -10.28 5.36 -9.31
N MET A 230 -11.08 5.65 -8.27
CA MET A 230 -12.51 5.77 -8.35
C MET A 230 -12.96 7.23 -8.23
N ARG A 231 -14.10 7.59 -8.84
CA ARG A 231 -14.73 8.89 -8.73
C ARG A 231 -16.16 8.74 -8.24
N GLY A 232 -16.58 9.67 -7.39
CA GLY A 232 -17.95 9.70 -6.87
C GLY A 232 -18.23 8.53 -5.92
N GLY A 233 -19.48 8.22 -5.79
CA GLY A 233 -19.97 7.28 -4.80
C GLY A 233 -20.41 8.01 -3.53
N SER A 234 -21.58 7.66 -3.05
CA SER A 234 -22.08 8.09 -1.76
C SER A 234 -22.96 6.99 -1.17
N PRO A 235 -22.87 6.76 0.15
CA PRO A 235 -23.80 5.82 0.80
C PRO A 235 -25.23 6.35 0.71
N ALA A 236 -26.20 5.44 0.81
CA ALA A 236 -27.58 5.81 0.96
C ALA A 236 -27.76 6.64 2.24
N THR A 237 -28.61 7.67 2.14
CA THR A 237 -29.05 8.46 3.28
C THR A 237 -30.57 8.35 3.42
N ALA A 238 -31.15 8.92 4.49
CA ALA A 238 -32.61 8.95 4.64
C ALA A 238 -33.31 9.64 3.47
N ASN A 239 -32.62 10.54 2.75
CA ASN A 239 -33.18 11.38 1.70
C ASN A 239 -32.63 11.12 0.29
N ALA A 240 -31.69 10.19 0.14
CA ALA A 240 -31.08 9.88 -1.16
C ALA A 240 -30.61 8.41 -1.24
N PRO A 241 -30.80 7.74 -2.40
CA PRO A 241 -30.27 6.42 -2.62
C PRO A 241 -28.74 6.43 -2.68
N ALA A 242 -28.11 5.26 -2.47
CA ALA A 242 -26.67 5.10 -2.69
C ALA A 242 -26.31 5.40 -4.15
N VAL A 243 -25.22 6.11 -4.35
CA VAL A 243 -24.63 6.32 -5.68
C VAL A 243 -23.39 5.45 -5.78
N ALA A 244 -23.33 4.60 -6.82
CA ALA A 244 -22.16 3.78 -7.06
C ALA A 244 -20.97 4.63 -7.49
N ALA A 245 -19.79 4.34 -6.94
CA ALA A 245 -18.55 4.92 -7.46
C ALA A 245 -18.24 4.33 -8.85
N SER A 246 -17.64 5.12 -9.72
CA SER A 246 -17.20 4.71 -11.05
C SER A 246 -15.69 4.85 -11.20
N ILE A 247 -15.10 4.08 -12.12
CA ILE A 247 -13.68 4.20 -12.44
C ILE A 247 -13.41 5.57 -13.07
N ASP A 248 -12.47 6.32 -12.51
CA ASP A 248 -12.09 7.63 -13.03
C ASP A 248 -11.07 7.52 -14.17
N ALA A 249 -11.58 7.35 -15.39
CA ALA A 249 -10.75 7.26 -16.59
C ALA A 249 -9.87 8.49 -16.81
N ASP A 250 -10.32 9.68 -16.42
CA ASP A 250 -9.53 10.92 -16.58
C ASP A 250 -8.32 10.95 -15.65
N SER A 251 -8.47 10.42 -14.45
CA SER A 251 -7.33 10.23 -13.55
C SER A 251 -6.40 9.15 -14.06
N LEU A 252 -6.92 8.02 -14.56
CA LEU A 252 -6.09 6.94 -15.11
C LEU A 252 -5.25 7.37 -16.33
N LYS A 253 -5.67 8.37 -17.10
CA LYS A 253 -4.86 8.98 -18.17
C LYS A 253 -3.49 9.48 -17.70
N LYS A 254 -3.38 9.88 -16.43
CA LYS A 254 -2.16 10.44 -15.83
C LYS A 254 -1.10 9.37 -15.54
N ILE A 255 -1.49 8.10 -15.47
CA ILE A 255 -0.56 7.00 -15.21
C ILE A 255 0.46 6.90 -16.35
N ARG A 256 1.75 6.90 -16.01
CA ARG A 256 2.86 6.85 -16.97
C ARG A 256 3.73 5.60 -16.84
N VAL A 257 3.51 4.82 -15.81
CA VAL A 257 4.27 3.61 -15.49
C VAL A 257 3.43 2.36 -15.72
N PRO A 258 4.05 1.18 -15.88
CA PRO A 258 3.32 -0.09 -15.90
C PRO A 258 2.57 -0.33 -14.59
N MET A 259 1.39 -0.93 -14.70
CA MET A 259 0.57 -1.34 -13.57
C MET A 259 0.14 -2.80 -13.70
N MET A 260 0.10 -3.50 -12.58
CA MET A 260 -0.46 -4.84 -12.49
C MET A 260 -1.53 -4.88 -11.39
N LEU A 261 -2.68 -5.51 -11.67
CA LEU A 261 -3.72 -5.80 -10.67
C LEU A 261 -3.90 -7.31 -10.55
N LEU A 262 -3.75 -7.81 -9.32
CA LEU A 262 -3.88 -9.22 -8.97
C LEU A 262 -5.05 -9.35 -7.99
N ASN A 263 -6.13 -10.02 -8.40
CA ASN A 263 -7.36 -10.14 -7.62
C ASN A 263 -7.81 -11.59 -7.49
N GLY A 264 -8.58 -11.90 -6.46
CA GLY A 264 -9.29 -13.15 -6.32
C GLY A 264 -10.72 -13.03 -6.82
N SER A 265 -11.24 -14.02 -7.59
CA SER A 265 -12.55 -13.94 -8.23
C SER A 265 -13.71 -13.89 -7.22
N LYS A 266 -13.52 -14.38 -6.01
CA LYS A 266 -14.49 -14.26 -4.90
C LYS A 266 -14.55 -12.88 -4.27
N ASP A 267 -13.60 -11.97 -4.57
CA ASP A 267 -13.75 -10.54 -4.29
C ASP A 267 -14.65 -9.90 -5.36
N ALA A 268 -15.96 -10.11 -5.20
CA ALA A 268 -16.96 -9.80 -6.23
C ALA A 268 -16.89 -8.34 -6.70
N ARG A 269 -16.57 -7.41 -5.80
CA ARG A 269 -16.54 -5.98 -6.11
C ARG A 269 -15.39 -5.63 -7.03
N ILE A 270 -14.19 -6.10 -6.75
CA ILE A 270 -13.02 -5.82 -7.58
C ILE A 270 -13.12 -6.62 -8.87
N ALA A 271 -13.55 -7.89 -8.79
CA ALA A 271 -13.76 -8.73 -9.97
C ALA A 271 -14.75 -8.10 -10.97
N ALA A 272 -15.85 -7.50 -10.49
CA ALA A 272 -16.80 -6.79 -11.33
C ALA A 272 -16.23 -5.51 -11.98
N ALA A 273 -15.27 -4.85 -11.35
CA ALA A 273 -14.65 -3.64 -11.89
C ALA A 273 -13.55 -3.93 -12.93
N MET A 274 -12.95 -5.13 -12.91
CA MET A 274 -11.81 -5.47 -13.76
C MET A 274 -12.08 -5.37 -15.25
N PRO A 275 -13.19 -5.89 -15.82
CA PRO A 275 -13.44 -5.81 -17.27
C PRO A 275 -13.54 -4.36 -17.77
N GLN A 276 -14.14 -3.47 -16.98
CA GLN A 276 -14.21 -2.05 -17.29
C GLN A 276 -12.83 -1.40 -17.20
N LEU A 277 -12.06 -1.73 -16.17
CA LEU A 277 -10.70 -1.24 -16.02
C LEU A 277 -9.81 -1.67 -17.19
N ASP A 278 -9.86 -2.95 -17.56
CA ASP A 278 -9.09 -3.50 -18.70
C ASP A 278 -9.41 -2.74 -19.99
N SER A 279 -10.70 -2.49 -20.26
CA SER A 279 -11.16 -1.72 -21.41
C SER A 279 -10.63 -0.29 -21.40
N ILE A 280 -10.73 0.39 -20.26
CA ILE A 280 -10.23 1.76 -20.10
C ILE A 280 -8.71 1.83 -20.27
N MET A 281 -7.97 0.96 -19.60
CA MET A 281 -6.50 0.97 -19.67
C MET A 281 -6.00 0.67 -21.09
N LYS A 282 -6.65 -0.26 -21.78
CA LYS A 282 -6.39 -0.56 -23.19
C LYS A 282 -6.70 0.64 -24.10
N ALA A 283 -7.86 1.26 -23.94
CA ALA A 283 -8.25 2.44 -24.74
C ALA A 283 -7.30 3.62 -24.51
N LEU A 284 -6.75 3.76 -23.31
CA LEU A 284 -5.76 4.78 -22.93
C LEU A 284 -4.32 4.41 -23.34
N GLY A 285 -4.08 3.24 -23.97
CA GLY A 285 -2.75 2.77 -24.33
C GLY A 285 -1.82 2.54 -23.15
N LYS A 286 -2.36 2.19 -21.95
CA LYS A 286 -1.56 1.99 -20.75
C LYS A 286 -0.94 0.60 -20.72
N ARG A 287 0.29 0.51 -20.20
CA ARG A 287 0.93 -0.78 -19.90
C ARG A 287 0.30 -1.32 -18.62
N TYR A 288 -0.67 -2.18 -18.77
CA TYR A 288 -1.47 -2.72 -17.67
C TYR A 288 -1.73 -4.22 -17.87
N THR A 289 -1.73 -4.95 -16.77
CA THR A 289 -2.09 -6.37 -16.71
C THR A 289 -3.02 -6.59 -15.52
N GLY A 290 -4.23 -7.09 -15.78
CA GLY A 290 -5.18 -7.54 -14.77
C GLY A 290 -5.23 -9.07 -14.74
N ILE A 291 -5.15 -9.69 -13.57
CA ILE A 291 -5.31 -11.13 -13.37
C ILE A 291 -6.32 -11.35 -12.25
N ASN A 292 -7.36 -12.13 -12.56
CA ASN A 292 -8.39 -12.51 -11.61
C ASN A 292 -8.27 -14.03 -11.34
N TYR A 293 -7.81 -14.39 -10.13
CA TYR A 293 -7.56 -15.79 -9.75
C TYR A 293 -8.85 -16.47 -9.34
N GLU A 294 -9.23 -17.50 -10.10
CA GLU A 294 -10.46 -18.23 -9.86
C GLU A 294 -10.50 -18.88 -8.46
N GLY A 295 -11.64 -18.71 -7.77
CA GLY A 295 -11.89 -19.25 -6.44
C GLY A 295 -11.14 -18.58 -5.30
N ALA A 296 -10.14 -17.72 -5.57
CA ALA A 296 -9.40 -17.02 -4.55
C ALA A 296 -10.22 -15.86 -3.95
N VAL A 297 -10.00 -15.58 -2.66
CA VAL A 297 -10.72 -14.54 -1.92
C VAL A 297 -9.95 -13.22 -1.88
N HIS A 298 -10.62 -12.16 -1.37
CA HIS A 298 -9.91 -10.94 -0.97
C HIS A 298 -8.83 -11.26 0.06
N GLY A 299 -7.61 -10.76 -0.15
CA GLY A 299 -6.50 -11.04 0.75
C GLY A 299 -5.88 -12.44 0.58
N PHE A 300 -6.03 -13.09 -0.57
CA PHE A 300 -5.55 -14.45 -0.80
C PHE A 300 -4.06 -14.63 -0.46
N LEU A 301 -3.21 -13.62 -0.70
CA LEU A 301 -1.79 -13.69 -0.38
C LEU A 301 -1.55 -13.70 1.15
N ARG A 302 -2.39 -13.03 1.92
CA ARG A 302 -2.35 -13.04 3.37
C ARG A 302 -2.95 -14.32 3.95
N ALA A 303 -4.01 -14.80 3.34
CA ALA A 303 -4.71 -16.01 3.73
C ALA A 303 -3.90 -17.28 3.37
N GLN A 304 -3.47 -17.38 2.11
CA GLN A 304 -2.78 -18.55 1.55
C GLN A 304 -3.42 -19.88 2.00
N ASP A 305 -2.70 -20.60 2.83
CA ASP A 305 -3.04 -21.88 3.42
C ASP A 305 -3.34 -21.79 4.94
N ASP A 306 -3.73 -20.63 5.42
CA ASP A 306 -4.20 -20.48 6.81
C ASP A 306 -5.66 -20.93 6.92
N PRO A 307 -5.94 -22.12 7.50
CA PRO A 307 -7.29 -22.66 7.55
C PRO A 307 -8.26 -21.79 8.37
N LYS A 308 -7.74 -20.89 9.22
CA LYS A 308 -8.58 -19.92 9.94
C LYS A 308 -9.04 -18.76 9.09
N ALA A 309 -8.38 -18.53 7.93
CA ALA A 309 -8.71 -17.46 7.03
C ALA A 309 -9.65 -17.88 5.89
N GLN A 310 -9.83 -19.18 5.65
CA GLN A 310 -10.67 -19.75 4.59
C GLN A 310 -11.99 -20.31 5.14
N ARG A 311 -12.97 -20.46 4.25
CA ARG A 311 -14.27 -21.04 4.56
C ARG A 311 -14.27 -22.55 4.35
N ASP A 312 -13.53 -23.02 3.37
CA ASP A 312 -13.43 -24.42 2.99
C ASP A 312 -12.07 -24.75 2.34
N GLU A 313 -11.82 -26.03 2.09
CA GLU A 313 -10.58 -26.52 1.49
C GLU A 313 -10.40 -26.04 0.04
N ALA A 314 -11.48 -25.81 -0.69
CA ALA A 314 -11.40 -25.31 -2.07
C ALA A 314 -10.91 -23.85 -2.08
N GLU A 315 -11.36 -23.01 -1.15
CA GLU A 315 -10.81 -21.67 -0.98
C GLU A 315 -9.35 -21.68 -0.58
N GLU A 316 -8.95 -22.57 0.34
CA GLU A 316 -7.55 -22.72 0.74
C GLU A 316 -6.69 -23.08 -0.46
N ALA A 317 -7.09 -24.10 -1.22
CA ALA A 317 -6.38 -24.52 -2.42
C ALA A 317 -6.28 -23.40 -3.48
N ALA A 318 -7.36 -22.66 -3.71
CA ALA A 318 -7.41 -21.55 -4.65
C ALA A 318 -6.51 -20.38 -4.20
N ASN A 319 -6.55 -19.99 -2.94
CA ASN A 319 -5.71 -18.92 -2.38
C ASN A 319 -4.24 -19.27 -2.49
N PHE A 320 -3.90 -20.53 -2.20
CA PHE A 320 -2.52 -20.98 -2.31
C PHE A 320 -2.05 -21.07 -3.76
N ALA A 321 -2.88 -21.57 -4.68
CA ALA A 321 -2.59 -21.57 -6.11
C ALA A 321 -2.39 -20.15 -6.65
N ALA A 322 -3.26 -19.21 -6.26
CA ALA A 322 -3.12 -17.81 -6.59
C ALA A 322 -1.80 -17.21 -6.07
N THR A 323 -1.43 -17.52 -4.83
CA THR A 323 -0.17 -17.03 -4.23
C THR A 323 1.05 -17.53 -4.97
N LYS A 324 1.07 -18.82 -5.35
CA LYS A 324 2.18 -19.44 -6.10
C LYS A 324 2.39 -18.83 -7.48
N ASP A 325 1.36 -18.31 -8.10
CA ASP A 325 1.46 -17.62 -9.39
C ASP A 325 1.68 -16.11 -9.22
N ALA A 326 0.94 -15.47 -8.31
CA ALA A 326 0.95 -14.01 -8.15
C ALA A 326 2.31 -13.47 -7.69
N TRP A 327 2.97 -14.14 -6.74
CA TRP A 327 4.24 -13.64 -6.20
C TRP A 327 5.37 -13.69 -7.23
N PRO A 328 5.67 -14.80 -7.90
CA PRO A 328 6.67 -14.83 -8.97
C PRO A 328 6.39 -13.84 -10.09
N ARG A 329 5.12 -13.63 -10.48
CA ARG A 329 4.75 -12.60 -11.45
C ARG A 329 5.06 -11.20 -10.95
N THR A 330 4.78 -10.93 -9.68
CA THR A 330 5.13 -9.66 -9.04
C THR A 330 6.64 -9.42 -9.11
N ILE A 331 7.44 -10.41 -8.74
CA ILE A 331 8.89 -10.30 -8.78
C ILE A 331 9.41 -10.12 -10.21
N ALA A 332 8.88 -10.84 -11.17
CA ALA A 332 9.23 -10.67 -12.59
C ALA A 332 8.89 -9.26 -13.10
N PHE A 333 7.68 -8.77 -12.78
CA PHE A 333 7.26 -7.40 -13.10
C PHE A 333 8.21 -6.35 -12.50
N LEU A 334 8.56 -6.50 -11.22
CA LEU A 334 9.47 -5.58 -10.53
C LEU A 334 10.86 -5.60 -11.15
N LYS A 335 11.45 -6.78 -11.37
CA LYS A 335 12.77 -6.93 -11.99
C LYS A 335 12.81 -6.28 -13.36
N GLN A 336 11.82 -6.56 -14.20
CA GLN A 336 11.73 -5.98 -15.55
C GLN A 336 11.70 -4.45 -15.52
N ASN A 337 10.85 -3.85 -14.68
CA ASN A 337 10.64 -2.40 -14.69
C ASN A 337 11.71 -1.64 -13.90
N LEU A 338 12.31 -2.25 -12.90
CA LEU A 338 13.42 -1.66 -12.14
C LEU A 338 14.78 -1.88 -12.82
N GLY A 339 14.84 -2.73 -13.86
CA GLY A 339 16.07 -3.01 -14.62
C GLY A 339 17.03 -3.92 -13.85
N VAL A 340 16.51 -4.88 -13.10
CA VAL A 340 17.28 -5.94 -12.45
C VAL A 340 17.35 -7.14 -13.40
N LYS A 341 18.56 -7.66 -13.58
CA LYS A 341 18.81 -8.87 -14.39
C LYS A 341 18.52 -10.13 -13.58
#